data_ec6f1685107c9b670626ed93e73c396e
#
_entry.id   ec6f1685107c9b670626ed93e73c396e
#
_cell.length_a   1.000
_cell.length_b   1.000
_cell.length_c   1.000
_cell.angle_alpha   90.00
_cell.angle_beta   90.00
_cell.angle_gamma   90.00
#
_symmetry.space_group_name_H-M   'P 1'
#
loop_
_entity.id
_entity.type
_entity.pdbx_description
1 polymer ?
#
loop_
_entity_poly.entity_id
_entity_poly.type
_entity_poly.pdbx_seq_one_letter_code
_entity_poly.pdbx_strand_id
1 'polypeptide(L)'
;MATMLRLKNWRRVIDQEWVQVNLARVHAKLEFLRLINWKVAWTATEGKLDVADASTTKVFGTEFYLEAFRLLGEVIGQPTYLRRGSPEAVLKGKIEQLYRSLLILTFGGGTNEVQRDLIAMFGLGLPRSR
;
A
#
# COMPACT_ATOMS: atom_id res chain seq x y z
N MET A 1 -20.84 16.70 -13.16
CA MET A 1 -20.22 16.51 -11.86
C MET A 1 -18.67 16.47 -11.89
N ALA A 2 -18.06 17.00 -12.92
CA ALA A 2 -16.59 17.15 -13.03
C ALA A 2 -16.06 18.51 -12.52
N THR A 3 -16.90 19.27 -11.82
CA THR A 3 -16.64 20.70 -11.55
C THR A 3 -15.91 20.97 -10.25
N MET A 4 -15.77 20.02 -9.34
CA MET A 4 -15.19 20.25 -8.01
C MET A 4 -13.67 20.16 -7.93
N LEU A 5 -12.99 19.75 -8.99
CA LEU A 5 -11.52 19.65 -9.02
C LEU A 5 -10.85 20.73 -9.86
N ARG A 6 -11.57 21.77 -10.23
CA ARG A 6 -10.98 22.94 -10.90
C ARG A 6 -10.51 23.93 -9.84
N LEU A 7 -9.23 23.91 -9.59
CA LEU A 7 -8.57 25.03 -8.92
C LEU A 7 -8.78 26.30 -9.76
N LYS A 8 -8.85 27.47 -9.11
CA LYS A 8 -9.07 28.78 -9.73
C LYS A 8 -8.16 29.12 -10.92
N ASN A 9 -7.11 28.34 -11.18
CA ASN A 9 -6.09 28.58 -12.21
C ASN A 9 -6.19 27.63 -13.42
N TRP A 10 -7.35 27.04 -13.72
CA TRP A 10 -7.57 26.17 -14.89
C TRP A 10 -6.69 24.90 -14.97
N ARG A 11 -5.83 24.65 -14.00
CA ARG A 11 -5.01 23.43 -13.93
C ARG A 11 -5.83 22.28 -13.38
N ARG A 12 -5.76 21.12 -14.04
CA ARG A 12 -6.31 19.88 -13.50
C ARG A 12 -5.49 19.48 -12.26
N VAL A 13 -6.09 18.77 -11.30
CA VAL A 13 -5.39 18.28 -10.11
C VAL A 13 -4.15 17.44 -10.51
N ILE A 14 -4.28 16.64 -11.56
CA ILE A 14 -3.19 15.80 -12.08
C ILE A 14 -1.99 16.62 -12.63
N ASP A 15 -2.16 17.87 -12.98
CA ASP A 15 -1.10 18.73 -13.52
C ASP A 15 -0.25 19.36 -12.40
N GLN A 16 -0.56 19.11 -11.14
CA GLN A 16 0.20 19.57 -10.01
C GLN A 16 1.36 18.62 -9.70
N GLU A 17 2.55 19.18 -9.50
CA GLU A 17 3.77 18.41 -9.25
C GLU A 17 3.64 17.43 -8.07
N TRP A 18 3.12 17.90 -6.94
CA TRP A 18 2.96 17.06 -5.77
C TRP A 18 2.01 15.86 -6.02
N VAL A 19 0.98 16.03 -6.86
CA VAL A 19 0.07 14.95 -7.26
C VAL A 19 0.81 13.93 -8.11
N GLN A 20 1.59 14.40 -9.10
CA GLN A 20 2.38 13.53 -9.95
C GLN A 20 3.42 12.76 -9.15
N VAL A 21 4.08 13.40 -8.18
CA VAL A 21 5.04 12.76 -7.27
C VAL A 21 4.36 11.69 -6.42
N ASN A 22 3.19 11.97 -5.84
CA ASN A 22 2.45 10.98 -5.04
C ASN A 22 2.03 9.78 -5.88
N LEU A 23 1.51 10.00 -7.08
CA LEU A 23 1.12 8.93 -8.00
C LEU A 23 2.32 8.11 -8.48
N ALA A 24 3.45 8.76 -8.77
CA ALA A 24 4.69 8.09 -9.15
C ALA A 24 5.23 7.21 -8.02
N ARG A 25 5.18 7.67 -6.76
CA ARG A 25 5.57 6.87 -5.57
C ARG A 25 4.69 5.64 -5.42
N VAL A 26 3.38 5.80 -5.54
CA VAL A 26 2.44 4.67 -5.47
C VAL A 26 2.74 3.68 -6.58
N HIS A 27 2.93 4.15 -7.81
CA HIS A 27 3.22 3.28 -8.96
C HIS A 27 4.53 2.53 -8.78
N ALA A 28 5.62 3.20 -8.42
CA ALA A 28 6.93 2.57 -8.23
C ALA A 28 6.90 1.47 -7.14
N LYS A 29 6.25 1.74 -6.01
CA LYS A 29 6.12 0.75 -4.93
C LYS A 29 5.18 -0.42 -5.31
N LEU A 30 4.16 -0.16 -6.12
CA LEU A 30 3.28 -1.21 -6.66
C LEU A 30 4.06 -2.16 -7.58
N GLU A 31 4.88 -1.62 -8.48
CA GLU A 31 5.73 -2.43 -9.35
C GLU A 31 6.78 -3.22 -8.55
N PHE A 32 7.38 -2.61 -7.53
CA PHE A 32 8.28 -3.35 -6.62
C PHE A 32 7.55 -4.50 -5.90
N LEU A 33 6.37 -4.26 -5.34
CA LEU A 33 5.56 -5.31 -4.71
C LEU A 33 5.23 -6.44 -5.70
N ARG A 34 4.92 -6.09 -6.93
CA ARG A 34 4.65 -7.06 -8.00
C ARG A 34 5.87 -7.95 -8.26
N LEU A 35 7.06 -7.33 -8.37
CA LEU A 35 8.31 -8.07 -8.62
C LEU A 35 8.68 -9.01 -7.47
N ILE A 36 8.56 -8.57 -6.21
CA ILE A 36 8.85 -9.46 -5.08
C ILE A 36 7.84 -10.60 -4.96
N ASN A 37 6.57 -10.39 -5.29
CA ASN A 37 5.59 -11.46 -5.36
C ASN A 37 5.95 -12.48 -6.45
N TRP A 38 6.40 -12.04 -7.62
CA TRP A 38 6.87 -12.95 -8.66
C TRP A 38 8.10 -13.75 -8.23
N LYS A 39 9.06 -13.10 -7.54
CA LYS A 39 10.21 -13.81 -6.97
C LYS A 39 9.74 -14.92 -6.03
N VAL A 40 8.86 -14.62 -5.08
CA VAL A 40 8.33 -15.62 -4.13
C VAL A 40 7.58 -16.73 -4.84
N ALA A 41 6.74 -16.42 -5.84
CA ALA A 41 6.03 -17.43 -6.62
C ALA A 41 6.99 -18.34 -7.36
N TRP A 42 8.01 -17.77 -7.99
CA TRP A 42 9.03 -18.55 -8.73
C TRP A 42 9.84 -19.46 -7.80
N THR A 43 10.34 -18.95 -6.67
CA THR A 43 11.10 -19.77 -5.69
C THR A 43 10.24 -20.87 -5.09
N ALA A 44 8.93 -20.64 -4.93
CA ALA A 44 8.00 -21.68 -4.50
C ALA A 44 7.86 -22.82 -5.51
N THR A 45 7.85 -22.52 -6.82
CA THR A 45 7.81 -23.56 -7.86
C THR A 45 9.07 -24.41 -7.91
N GLU A 46 10.22 -23.86 -7.49
CA GLU A 46 11.49 -24.57 -7.35
C GLU A 46 11.59 -25.36 -6.04
N GLY A 47 10.55 -25.40 -5.22
CA GLY A 47 10.54 -26.03 -3.91
C GLY A 47 11.43 -25.34 -2.86
N LYS A 48 11.79 -24.08 -3.08
CA LYS A 48 12.72 -23.30 -2.25
C LYS A 48 12.04 -22.06 -1.67
N LEU A 49 10.85 -22.23 -1.06
CA LEU A 49 10.17 -21.10 -0.43
C LEU A 49 11.02 -20.56 0.73
N ASP A 50 11.48 -19.33 0.60
CA ASP A 50 12.25 -18.64 1.64
C ASP A 50 11.30 -17.88 2.58
N VAL A 51 11.43 -18.17 3.89
CA VAL A 51 10.67 -17.51 4.96
C VAL A 51 10.94 -16.01 5.00
N ALA A 52 12.19 -15.59 4.77
CA ALA A 52 12.56 -14.17 4.78
C ALA A 52 11.94 -13.43 3.59
N ASP A 53 11.91 -14.02 2.40
CA ASP A 53 11.27 -13.44 1.22
C ASP A 53 9.74 -13.32 1.41
N ALA A 54 9.09 -14.35 1.95
CA ALA A 54 7.66 -14.32 2.25
C ALA A 54 7.33 -13.23 3.30
N SER A 55 8.12 -13.16 4.37
CA SER A 55 7.98 -12.15 5.44
C SER A 55 8.23 -10.74 4.90
N THR A 56 9.24 -10.54 4.04
CA THR A 56 9.54 -9.27 3.38
C THR A 56 8.37 -8.81 2.53
N THR A 57 7.80 -9.71 1.74
CA THR A 57 6.62 -9.42 0.91
C THR A 57 5.43 -9.00 1.77
N LYS A 58 5.20 -9.68 2.89
CA LYS A 58 4.11 -9.35 3.82
C LYS A 58 4.32 -7.97 4.45
N VAL A 59 5.49 -7.69 5.02
CA VAL A 59 5.79 -6.39 5.65
C VAL A 59 5.67 -5.27 4.64
N PHE A 60 6.38 -5.37 3.52
CA PHE A 60 6.35 -4.34 2.49
C PHE A 60 4.94 -4.11 1.95
N GLY A 61 4.22 -5.17 1.61
CA GLY A 61 2.88 -5.07 1.02
C GLY A 61 1.88 -4.41 1.95
N THR A 62 1.85 -4.79 3.23
CA THR A 62 0.90 -4.22 4.20
C THR A 62 1.17 -2.75 4.50
N GLU A 63 2.43 -2.36 4.64
CA GLU A 63 2.83 -0.96 4.87
C GLU A 63 2.61 -0.11 3.62
N PHE A 64 2.93 -0.65 2.45
CA PHE A 64 2.70 0.02 1.18
C PHE A 64 1.21 0.29 0.93
N TYR A 65 0.33 -0.66 1.20
CA TYR A 65 -1.11 -0.43 1.02
C TYR A 65 -1.62 0.73 1.86
N LEU A 66 -1.22 0.81 3.13
CA LEU A 66 -1.62 1.92 4.00
C LEU A 66 -1.09 3.26 3.49
N GLU A 67 0.19 3.31 3.09
CA GLU A 67 0.79 4.51 2.52
C GLU A 67 0.10 4.91 1.20
N ALA A 68 -0.14 3.94 0.31
CA ALA A 68 -0.78 4.20 -0.99
C ALA A 68 -2.18 4.80 -0.81
N PHE A 69 -3.01 4.24 0.07
CA PHE A 69 -4.34 4.80 0.31
C PHE A 69 -4.30 6.19 0.95
N ARG A 70 -3.31 6.46 1.81
CA ARG A 70 -3.09 7.80 2.35
C ARG A 70 -2.72 8.79 1.25
N LEU A 71 -1.71 8.47 0.42
CA LEU A 71 -1.28 9.33 -0.69
C LEU A 71 -2.39 9.58 -1.71
N LEU A 72 -3.15 8.53 -2.07
CA LEU A 72 -4.30 8.66 -2.96
C LEU A 72 -5.42 9.49 -2.31
N GLY A 73 -5.61 9.35 -1.00
CA GLY A 73 -6.55 10.16 -0.24
C GLY A 73 -6.18 11.65 -0.25
N GLU A 74 -4.90 11.98 -0.12
CA GLU A 74 -4.40 13.37 -0.25
C GLU A 74 -4.69 13.95 -1.63
N VAL A 75 -4.50 13.17 -2.70
CA VAL A 75 -4.78 13.59 -4.09
C VAL A 75 -6.27 13.88 -4.31
N ILE A 76 -7.15 13.05 -3.77
CA ILE A 76 -8.61 13.17 -3.91
C ILE A 76 -9.18 14.24 -2.98
N GLY A 77 -8.59 14.42 -1.80
CA GLY A 77 -9.03 15.35 -0.79
C GLY A 77 -10.19 14.83 0.07
N GLN A 78 -10.96 15.77 0.65
CA GLN A 78 -12.01 15.45 1.64
C GLN A 78 -13.03 14.39 1.22
N PRO A 79 -13.48 14.29 -0.05
CA PRO A 79 -14.42 13.23 -0.47
C PRO A 79 -13.94 11.80 -0.23
N THR A 80 -12.62 11.61 0.00
CA THR A 80 -12.03 10.32 0.35
C THR A 80 -12.54 9.75 1.67
N TYR A 81 -12.86 10.63 2.63
CA TYR A 81 -13.28 10.24 3.98
C TYR A 81 -14.78 9.94 4.09
N LEU A 82 -15.52 10.10 3.00
CA LEU A 82 -16.95 9.85 2.98
C LEU A 82 -17.22 8.35 2.90
N ARG A 83 -18.15 7.90 3.77
CA ARG A 83 -18.57 6.50 3.82
C ARG A 83 -19.32 6.09 2.56
N ARG A 84 -19.30 4.79 2.30
CA ARG A 84 -20.13 4.19 1.27
C ARG A 84 -21.61 4.57 1.46
N GLY A 85 -22.23 5.03 0.37
CA GLY A 85 -23.61 5.51 0.37
C GLY A 85 -23.79 7.00 0.54
N SER A 86 -22.74 7.75 0.90
CA SER A 86 -22.79 9.22 0.88
C SER A 86 -22.81 9.73 -0.59
N PRO A 87 -23.66 10.72 -0.93
CA PRO A 87 -23.84 11.19 -2.30
C PRO A 87 -22.55 11.69 -2.97
N GLU A 88 -21.65 12.29 -2.18
CA GLU A 88 -20.38 12.87 -2.66
C GLU A 88 -19.17 11.94 -2.53
N ALA A 89 -19.38 10.68 -2.09
CA ALA A 89 -18.30 9.74 -1.90
C ALA A 89 -17.64 9.33 -3.22
N VAL A 90 -16.36 9.68 -3.39
CA VAL A 90 -15.56 9.28 -4.56
C VAL A 90 -15.39 7.76 -4.57
N LEU A 91 -15.47 7.16 -5.78
CA LEU A 91 -15.42 5.71 -5.95
C LEU A 91 -16.41 4.96 -5.03
N LYS A 92 -17.55 5.58 -4.75
CA LYS A 92 -18.59 5.02 -3.86
C LYS A 92 -18.08 4.70 -2.44
N GLY A 93 -17.11 5.46 -1.92
CA GLY A 93 -16.54 5.28 -0.59
C GLY A 93 -15.59 4.09 -0.46
N LYS A 94 -15.14 3.51 -1.57
CA LYS A 94 -14.24 2.35 -1.54
C LYS A 94 -12.87 2.66 -0.92
N ILE A 95 -12.35 3.87 -1.13
CA ILE A 95 -11.02 4.24 -0.61
C ILE A 95 -11.05 4.27 0.92
N GLU A 96 -12.04 4.93 1.52
CA GLU A 96 -12.24 4.93 2.98
C GLU A 96 -12.41 3.52 3.54
N GLN A 97 -13.29 2.74 2.91
CA GLN A 97 -13.56 1.37 3.33
C GLN A 97 -12.28 0.50 3.27
N LEU A 98 -11.53 0.57 2.18
CA LEU A 98 -10.31 -0.22 2.00
C LEU A 98 -9.21 0.22 2.97
N TYR A 99 -8.96 1.53 3.13
CA TYR A 99 -7.99 2.03 4.09
C TYR A 99 -8.24 1.47 5.49
N ARG A 100 -9.46 1.55 5.96
CA ARG A 100 -9.86 1.04 7.28
C ARG A 100 -9.77 -0.47 7.39
N SER A 101 -10.14 -1.21 6.34
CA SER A 101 -10.08 -2.68 6.33
C SER A 101 -8.65 -3.20 6.27
N LEU A 102 -7.75 -2.49 5.62
CA LEU A 102 -6.36 -2.92 5.44
C LEU A 102 -5.50 -2.75 6.70
N LEU A 103 -5.96 -1.97 7.69
CA LEU A 103 -5.27 -1.85 8.98
C LEU A 103 -5.05 -3.21 9.66
N ILE A 104 -5.99 -4.14 9.52
CA ILE A 104 -5.88 -5.48 10.11
C ILE A 104 -4.70 -6.28 9.53
N LEU A 105 -4.29 -5.97 8.30
CA LEU A 105 -3.20 -6.71 7.64
C LEU A 105 -1.84 -6.50 8.33
N THR A 106 -1.68 -5.44 9.12
CA THR A 106 -0.43 -5.20 9.86
C THR A 106 -0.19 -6.20 10.98
N PHE A 107 -1.25 -6.88 11.46
CA PHE A 107 -1.14 -7.97 12.47
C PHE A 107 -1.68 -9.32 11.97
N GLY A 108 -2.51 -9.35 10.92
CA GLY A 108 -2.96 -10.61 10.33
C GLY A 108 -1.78 -11.43 9.78
N GLY A 109 -1.71 -12.70 10.13
CA GLY A 109 -0.57 -13.56 9.74
C GLY A 109 0.74 -13.26 10.50
N GLY A 110 0.66 -12.69 11.70
CA GLY A 110 1.77 -12.19 12.49
C GLY A 110 1.99 -10.68 12.32
N THR A 111 2.32 -9.99 13.41
CA THR A 111 2.58 -8.54 13.35
C THR A 111 3.79 -8.24 12.45
N ASN A 112 3.88 -7.01 11.94
CA ASN A 112 5.00 -6.62 11.11
C ASN A 112 6.33 -6.67 11.87
N GLU A 113 6.33 -6.49 13.20
CA GLU A 113 7.49 -6.65 14.08
C GLU A 113 7.97 -8.10 14.07
N VAL A 114 7.05 -9.06 14.30
CA VAL A 114 7.37 -10.50 14.24
C VAL A 114 7.89 -10.90 12.86
N GLN A 115 7.32 -10.37 11.81
CA GLN A 115 7.79 -10.64 10.45
C GLN A 115 9.19 -10.07 10.20
N ARG A 116 9.53 -8.91 10.79
CA ARG A 116 10.90 -8.37 10.73
C ARG A 116 11.89 -9.23 11.51
N ASP A 117 11.49 -9.80 12.65
CA ASP A 117 12.31 -10.78 13.36
C ASP A 117 12.57 -12.02 12.50
N LEU A 118 11.57 -12.52 11.77
CA LEU A 118 11.77 -13.64 10.84
C LEU A 118 12.74 -13.29 9.71
N ILE A 119 12.65 -12.08 9.16
CA ILE A 119 13.60 -11.58 8.14
C ILE A 119 15.03 -11.55 8.74
N ALA A 120 15.17 -11.00 9.94
CA ALA A 120 16.46 -10.92 10.62
C ALA A 120 17.08 -12.29 10.86
N MET A 121 16.29 -13.25 11.37
CA MET A 121 16.78 -14.60 11.67
C MET A 121 17.08 -15.40 10.39
N PHE A 122 16.14 -15.48 9.46
CA PHE A 122 16.25 -16.38 8.31
C PHE A 122 16.93 -15.74 7.11
N GLY A 123 16.82 -14.42 6.93
CA GLY A 123 17.45 -13.70 5.83
C GLY A 123 18.84 -13.19 6.13
N LEU A 124 19.08 -12.73 7.37
CA LEU A 124 20.35 -12.12 7.77
C LEU A 124 21.18 -12.98 8.75
N GLY A 125 20.65 -14.14 9.18
CA GLY A 125 21.34 -15.01 10.13
C GLY A 125 21.52 -14.42 11.54
N LEU A 126 20.72 -13.42 11.92
CA LEU A 126 20.82 -12.79 13.24
C LEU A 126 20.18 -13.68 14.33
N PRO A 127 20.67 -13.58 15.58
CA PRO A 127 20.08 -14.32 16.69
C PRO A 127 18.65 -13.83 16.96
N ARG A 128 17.81 -14.74 17.48
CA ARG A 128 16.44 -14.40 17.88
C ARG A 128 16.44 -13.29 18.94
N SER A 129 15.63 -12.26 18.72
CA SER A 129 15.35 -11.26 19.76
C SER A 129 14.68 -11.94 20.96
N ARG A 130 15.12 -11.60 22.15
CA ARG A 130 14.58 -12.16 23.41
C ARG A 130 13.36 -11.39 23.86
#